data_d17b5dad4e6288b8052e3d16e193c0f3
#
_entry.id   d17b5dad4e6288b8052e3d16e193c0f3
#
_cell.length_a   1.000
_cell.length_b   1.000
_cell.length_c   1.000
_cell.angle_alpha   90.00
_cell.angle_beta   90.00
_cell.angle_gamma   90.00
#
_symmetry.space_group_name_H-M   'P 1'
#
loop_
_entity.id
_entity.type
_entity.pdbx_description
1 polymer ?
#
loop_
_entity_poly.entity_id
_entity_poly.type
_entity_poly.pdbx_seq_one_letter_code
_entity_poly.pdbx_strand_id
1 'polypeptide(L)'
;MKIKWLGHSCFIIEGNDKIIIDPYITGNPVCPESVESIDVDIIALTHAHGDHFGDTIKIGKEKGAKLVAIYEIVEYASKHGIEGEAINMGGGVRIGNTEITMVPAFHSSGFTSADFKFCGAAPAGLIIKSGKTVYHAGDTSLFSDMKLIGELYKPDVALLPIGGRYTMDARQAAMAAEWINAKITIPMHYNTWDVIKQDANEFKKMAEERGANVVILNPGEEIEI
;
A
#
# COMPACT_ATOMS: atom_id res chain seq x y z
N MET A 1 15.85 2.49 7.38
CA MET A 1 14.37 2.59 7.22
C MET A 1 13.77 1.34 7.82
N LYS A 2 12.68 1.50 8.62
CA LYS A 2 11.93 0.35 9.11
C LYS A 2 10.60 0.24 8.35
N ILE A 3 10.16 -0.98 8.10
CA ILE A 3 8.88 -1.29 7.48
C ILE A 3 8.18 -2.30 8.37
N LYS A 4 7.01 -1.93 8.90
CA LYS A 4 6.16 -2.77 9.74
C LYS A 4 4.89 -3.13 9.00
N TRP A 5 4.55 -4.42 8.93
CA TRP A 5 3.30 -4.87 8.35
C TRP A 5 2.23 -4.98 9.42
N LEU A 6 1.09 -4.32 9.22
CA LEU A 6 -0.06 -4.39 10.14
C LEU A 6 -1.16 -5.36 9.69
N GLY A 7 -0.87 -6.14 8.65
CA GLY A 7 -1.83 -7.03 8.02
C GLY A 7 -2.52 -6.39 6.80
N HIS A 8 -3.09 -7.21 5.93
CA HIS A 8 -3.71 -6.80 4.67
C HIS A 8 -2.75 -5.97 3.81
N SER A 9 -3.12 -4.77 3.43
CA SER A 9 -2.24 -3.81 2.71
C SER A 9 -1.73 -2.69 3.61
N CYS A 10 -1.94 -2.78 4.93
CA CYS A 10 -1.57 -1.74 5.87
C CYS A 10 -0.11 -1.87 6.31
N PHE A 11 0.69 -0.84 6.03
CA PHE A 11 2.10 -0.77 6.43
C PHE A 11 2.42 0.56 7.11
N ILE A 12 3.33 0.50 8.09
CA ILE A 12 4.02 1.68 8.61
C ILE A 12 5.45 1.69 8.06
N ILE A 13 5.87 2.83 7.53
CA ILE A 13 7.23 3.08 7.07
C ILE A 13 7.83 4.16 7.97
N GLU A 14 8.91 3.85 8.67
CA GLU A 14 9.73 4.81 9.41
C GLU A 14 11.02 5.07 8.62
N GLY A 15 10.98 6.13 7.82
CA GLY A 15 12.10 6.63 7.04
C GLY A 15 12.55 7.99 7.53
N ASN A 16 12.57 8.97 6.61
CA ASN A 16 12.80 10.38 6.98
C ASN A 16 11.60 10.98 7.71
N ASP A 17 10.41 10.50 7.38
CA ASP A 17 9.13 10.81 8.03
C ASP A 17 8.44 9.47 8.35
N LYS A 18 7.42 9.49 9.23
CA LYS A 18 6.62 8.33 9.55
C LYS A 18 5.37 8.30 8.68
N ILE A 19 5.16 7.22 7.96
CA ILE A 19 4.11 7.09 6.96
C ILE A 19 3.27 5.85 7.26
N ILE A 20 1.96 5.97 7.20
CA ILE A 20 1.07 4.81 7.12
C ILE A 20 0.45 4.72 5.73
N ILE A 21 0.46 3.50 5.17
CA ILE A 21 -0.17 3.21 3.89
C ILE A 21 -1.41 2.39 4.15
N ASP A 22 -2.53 2.75 3.49
CA ASP A 22 -3.81 2.03 3.52
C ASP A 22 -4.23 1.60 4.94
N PRO A 23 -4.57 2.55 5.85
CA PRO A 23 -4.71 2.34 7.28
C PRO A 23 -6.00 1.56 7.66
N TYR A 24 -6.11 0.32 7.21
CA TYR A 24 -7.15 -0.60 7.62
C TYR A 24 -6.76 -1.27 8.95
N ILE A 25 -7.16 -0.64 10.07
CA ILE A 25 -6.89 -1.07 11.44
C ILE A 25 -8.16 -1.57 12.09
N THR A 26 -9.17 -0.69 12.23
CA THR A 26 -10.47 -1.04 12.77
C THR A 26 -11.18 -2.04 11.85
N GLY A 27 -11.52 -3.19 12.37
CA GLY A 27 -12.17 -4.26 11.61
C GLY A 27 -11.22 -5.18 10.84
N ASN A 28 -9.92 -4.93 10.87
CA ASN A 28 -8.91 -5.85 10.33
C ASN A 28 -8.64 -6.96 11.37
N PRO A 29 -9.06 -8.22 11.10
CA PRO A 29 -8.98 -9.29 12.09
C PRO A 29 -7.56 -9.74 12.44
N VAL A 30 -6.58 -9.33 11.65
CA VAL A 30 -5.17 -9.71 11.84
C VAL A 30 -4.28 -8.54 12.28
N CYS A 31 -4.81 -7.32 12.35
CA CYS A 31 -4.05 -6.15 12.79
C CYS A 31 -3.80 -6.22 14.31
N PRO A 32 -2.52 -6.18 14.76
CA PRO A 32 -2.20 -6.23 16.19
C PRO A 32 -2.25 -4.86 16.88
N GLU A 33 -2.43 -3.77 16.13
CA GLU A 33 -2.41 -2.39 16.63
C GLU A 33 -3.82 -1.82 16.78
N SER A 34 -3.94 -0.77 17.60
CA SER A 34 -5.13 0.08 17.64
C SER A 34 -4.85 1.43 16.99
N VAL A 35 -5.90 2.14 16.58
CA VAL A 35 -5.74 3.48 15.96
C VAL A 35 -5.05 4.46 16.92
N GLU A 36 -5.32 4.32 18.22
CA GLU A 36 -4.74 5.17 19.26
C GLU A 36 -3.21 5.05 19.35
N SER A 37 -2.66 3.83 19.07
CA SER A 37 -1.21 3.57 19.09
C SER A 37 -0.47 4.10 17.85
N ILE A 38 -1.20 4.46 16.78
CA ILE A 38 -0.60 4.96 15.55
C ILE A 38 -0.05 6.37 15.77
N ASP A 39 1.21 6.58 15.39
CA ASP A 39 1.90 7.87 15.43
C ASP A 39 2.62 8.07 14.09
N VAL A 40 2.02 8.88 13.19
CA VAL A 40 2.49 9.08 11.82
C VAL A 40 2.30 10.53 11.37
N ASP A 41 3.17 10.97 10.45
CA ASP A 41 3.15 12.31 9.86
C ASP A 41 2.33 12.34 8.57
N ILE A 42 2.29 11.20 7.86
CA ILE A 42 1.71 11.10 6.52
C ILE A 42 0.81 9.86 6.45
N ILE A 43 -0.35 10.02 5.83
CA ILE A 43 -1.23 8.93 5.39
C ILE A 43 -1.13 8.86 3.87
N ALA A 44 -0.76 7.73 3.30
CA ALA A 44 -0.72 7.52 1.85
C ALA A 44 -1.76 6.47 1.45
N LEU A 45 -2.64 6.79 0.50
CA LEU A 45 -3.70 5.89 0.07
C LEU A 45 -3.54 5.45 -1.37
N THR A 46 -3.72 4.17 -1.61
CA THR A 46 -3.74 3.57 -2.94
C THR A 46 -5.10 3.73 -3.62
N HIS A 47 -6.19 3.53 -2.88
CA HIS A 47 -7.55 3.66 -3.41
C HIS A 47 -8.62 3.73 -2.29
N ALA A 48 -9.89 3.83 -2.66
CA ALA A 48 -10.98 4.19 -1.74
C ALA A 48 -11.76 3.00 -1.15
N HIS A 49 -11.40 1.74 -1.42
CA HIS A 49 -12.09 0.62 -0.78
C HIS A 49 -11.93 0.67 0.75
N GLY A 50 -12.92 0.18 1.49
CA GLY A 50 -12.98 0.31 2.94
C GLY A 50 -11.82 -0.35 3.68
N ASP A 51 -11.27 -1.42 3.13
CA ASP A 51 -10.12 -2.17 3.61
C ASP A 51 -8.75 -1.53 3.25
N HIS A 52 -8.78 -0.33 2.65
CA HIS A 52 -7.62 0.54 2.37
C HIS A 52 -7.82 1.93 2.96
N PHE A 53 -8.95 2.59 2.63
CA PHE A 53 -9.29 3.89 3.20
C PHE A 53 -9.38 3.84 4.73
N GLY A 54 -9.96 2.77 5.28
CA GLY A 54 -9.96 2.41 6.69
C GLY A 54 -10.15 3.59 7.65
N ASP A 55 -9.20 3.73 8.55
CA ASP A 55 -9.21 4.74 9.64
C ASP A 55 -8.60 6.09 9.22
N THR A 56 -8.44 6.36 7.93
CA THR A 56 -7.84 7.60 7.40
C THR A 56 -8.38 8.86 8.07
N ILE A 57 -9.69 8.99 8.18
CA ILE A 57 -10.32 10.19 8.77
C ILE A 57 -9.99 10.31 10.26
N LYS A 58 -10.02 9.20 10.99
CA LYS A 58 -9.73 9.19 12.42
C LYS A 58 -8.27 9.55 12.69
N ILE A 59 -7.34 8.90 11.99
CA ILE A 59 -5.90 9.16 12.14
C ILE A 59 -5.57 10.60 11.74
N GLY A 60 -6.07 11.08 10.59
CA GLY A 60 -5.83 12.44 10.15
C GLY A 60 -6.31 13.50 11.15
N LYS A 61 -7.49 13.30 11.78
CA LYS A 61 -8.00 14.21 12.81
C LYS A 61 -7.22 14.16 14.12
N GLU A 62 -6.92 12.96 14.59
CA GLU A 62 -6.31 12.77 15.92
C GLU A 62 -4.81 13.07 15.94
N LYS A 63 -4.12 12.80 14.83
CA LYS A 63 -2.65 12.95 14.74
C LYS A 63 -2.21 14.17 13.93
N GLY A 64 -3.11 14.81 13.18
CA GLY A 64 -2.76 15.88 12.26
C GLY A 64 -1.95 15.39 11.05
N ALA A 65 -1.98 14.10 10.76
CA ALA A 65 -1.25 13.50 9.64
C ALA A 65 -1.80 13.99 8.30
N LYS A 66 -0.92 14.37 7.37
CA LYS A 66 -1.31 14.83 6.03
C LYS A 66 -1.64 13.64 5.13
N LEU A 67 -2.76 13.74 4.43
CA LEU A 67 -3.18 12.74 3.45
C LEU A 67 -2.49 12.98 2.10
N VAL A 68 -1.98 11.92 1.48
CA VAL A 68 -1.59 11.88 0.06
C VAL A 68 -2.42 10.82 -0.65
N ALA A 69 -3.19 11.24 -1.62
CA ALA A 69 -4.05 10.33 -2.39
C ALA A 69 -4.39 10.94 -3.75
N ILE A 70 -5.15 10.19 -4.56
CA ILE A 70 -5.75 10.73 -5.78
C ILE A 70 -6.74 11.86 -5.44
N TYR A 71 -6.89 12.81 -6.34
CA TYR A 71 -7.67 14.05 -6.15
C TYR A 71 -9.03 13.83 -5.46
N GLU A 72 -9.83 12.89 -5.94
CA GLU A 72 -11.19 12.68 -5.44
C GLU A 72 -11.23 12.17 -3.99
N ILE A 73 -10.22 11.40 -3.58
CA ILE A 73 -10.09 10.94 -2.19
C ILE A 73 -9.72 12.09 -1.27
N VAL A 74 -8.80 12.97 -1.69
CA VAL A 74 -8.42 14.16 -0.93
C VAL A 74 -9.61 15.12 -0.80
N GLU A 75 -10.35 15.36 -1.88
CA GLU A 75 -11.58 16.17 -1.87
C GLU A 75 -12.64 15.60 -0.91
N TYR A 76 -12.77 14.27 -0.85
CA TYR A 76 -13.66 13.64 0.12
C TYR A 76 -13.16 13.87 1.56
N ALA A 77 -11.89 13.59 1.82
CA ALA A 77 -11.29 13.73 3.16
C ALA A 77 -11.30 15.17 3.66
N SER A 78 -11.14 16.16 2.77
CA SER A 78 -11.18 17.58 3.11
C SER A 78 -12.54 18.02 3.69
N LYS A 79 -13.65 17.44 3.19
CA LYS A 79 -15.00 17.66 3.74
C LYS A 79 -15.14 17.14 5.17
N HIS A 80 -14.24 16.25 5.57
CA HIS A 80 -14.15 15.72 6.94
C HIS A 80 -13.07 16.44 7.77
N GLY A 81 -12.47 17.53 7.23
CA GLY A 81 -11.46 18.35 7.94
C GLY A 81 -10.05 17.76 7.93
N ILE A 82 -9.72 16.90 6.95
CA ILE A 82 -8.38 16.36 6.77
C ILE A 82 -7.63 17.18 5.73
N GLU A 83 -6.45 17.66 6.09
CA GLU A 83 -5.53 18.28 5.14
C GLU A 83 -4.83 17.22 4.28
N GLY A 84 -4.69 17.50 2.99
CA GLY A 84 -4.04 16.56 2.09
C GLY A 84 -3.52 17.20 0.81
N GLU A 85 -2.61 16.47 0.18
CA GLU A 85 -2.04 16.79 -1.13
C GLU A 85 -2.60 15.82 -2.16
N ALA A 86 -3.29 16.37 -3.14
CA ALA A 86 -3.88 15.61 -4.23
C ALA A 86 -2.84 15.39 -5.33
N ILE A 87 -2.66 14.13 -5.72
CA ILE A 87 -1.81 13.74 -6.86
C ILE A 87 -2.60 12.85 -7.81
N ASN A 88 -2.01 12.53 -8.97
CA ASN A 88 -2.61 11.60 -9.92
C ASN A 88 -1.51 10.75 -10.57
N MET A 89 -1.89 9.77 -11.40
CA MET A 89 -0.96 8.84 -12.07
C MET A 89 0.17 9.59 -12.78
N GLY A 90 1.41 9.22 -12.48
CA GLY A 90 2.63 9.86 -12.98
C GLY A 90 3.03 11.13 -12.23
N GLY A 91 2.14 11.68 -11.39
CA GLY A 91 2.43 12.83 -10.54
C GLY A 91 3.03 12.45 -9.20
N GLY A 92 3.76 13.38 -8.58
CA GLY A 92 4.34 13.20 -7.26
C GLY A 92 4.32 14.49 -6.45
N VAL A 93 4.43 14.33 -5.15
CA VAL A 93 4.48 15.42 -4.16
C VAL A 93 5.56 15.15 -3.14
N ARG A 94 6.13 16.23 -2.58
CA ARG A 94 7.05 16.16 -1.45
C ARG A 94 6.35 16.69 -0.20
N ILE A 95 6.34 15.85 0.85
CA ILE A 95 5.89 16.25 2.19
C ILE A 95 7.03 15.97 3.16
N GLY A 96 7.44 17.00 3.91
CA GLY A 96 8.63 16.88 4.74
C GLY A 96 9.87 16.51 3.94
N ASN A 97 10.49 15.39 4.29
CA ASN A 97 11.65 14.84 3.61
C ASN A 97 11.31 13.60 2.75
N THR A 98 10.03 13.33 2.57
CA THR A 98 9.50 12.20 1.80
C THR A 98 8.91 12.68 0.47
N GLU A 99 9.21 11.94 -0.61
CA GLU A 99 8.58 12.10 -1.92
C GLU A 99 7.67 10.90 -2.18
N ILE A 100 6.42 11.18 -2.58
CA ILE A 100 5.42 10.16 -2.91
C ILE A 100 4.99 10.38 -4.35
N THR A 101 5.14 9.37 -5.20
CA THR A 101 4.72 9.39 -6.60
C THR A 101 3.66 8.31 -6.82
N MET A 102 2.59 8.66 -7.53
CA MET A 102 1.53 7.73 -7.88
C MET A 102 1.83 7.06 -9.22
N VAL A 103 1.68 5.74 -9.27
CA VAL A 103 1.88 4.92 -10.47
C VAL A 103 0.63 4.09 -10.77
N PRO A 104 0.44 3.59 -12.01
CA PRO A 104 -0.73 2.81 -12.37
C PRO A 104 -0.93 1.56 -11.51
N ALA A 105 -2.20 1.22 -11.28
CA ALA A 105 -2.67 -0.06 -10.79
C ALA A 105 -3.94 -0.46 -11.54
N PHE A 106 -4.17 -1.75 -11.74
CA PHE A 106 -5.35 -2.26 -12.46
C PHE A 106 -6.31 -2.95 -11.48
N HIS A 107 -7.21 -2.19 -10.94
CA HIS A 107 -8.23 -2.59 -9.97
C HIS A 107 -9.45 -1.70 -10.11
N SER A 108 -10.39 -1.82 -9.20
CA SER A 108 -11.47 -0.84 -9.03
C SER A 108 -11.19 0.06 -7.83
N SER A 109 -11.94 1.14 -7.70
CA SER A 109 -11.88 2.01 -6.54
C SER A 109 -13.28 2.58 -6.29
N GLY A 110 -13.67 2.66 -5.02
CA GLY A 110 -14.97 3.23 -4.65
C GLY A 110 -15.20 3.20 -3.16
N PHE A 111 -15.90 4.21 -2.65
CA PHE A 111 -16.34 4.23 -1.27
C PHE A 111 -17.54 3.28 -1.09
N THR A 112 -17.53 2.48 -0.03
CA THR A 112 -18.57 1.48 0.26
C THR A 112 -19.54 1.90 1.36
N SER A 113 -19.60 3.18 1.76
CA SER A 113 -20.53 3.64 2.78
C SER A 113 -21.96 3.82 2.23
N ALA A 114 -22.97 3.53 3.05
CA ALA A 114 -24.39 3.66 2.66
C ALA A 114 -24.79 5.08 2.23
N ASP A 115 -24.07 6.09 2.69
CA ASP A 115 -24.31 7.50 2.42
C ASP A 115 -23.56 8.03 1.20
N PHE A 116 -22.76 7.19 0.54
CA PHE A 116 -21.85 7.61 -0.49
C PHE A 116 -22.11 6.89 -1.82
N LYS A 117 -22.73 7.60 -2.75
CA LYS A 117 -23.02 7.13 -4.12
C LYS A 117 -21.90 7.48 -5.10
N PHE A 118 -20.67 7.60 -4.62
CA PHE A 118 -19.55 8.04 -5.44
C PHE A 118 -18.72 6.83 -5.89
N CYS A 119 -18.71 6.62 -7.19
CA CYS A 119 -17.72 5.73 -7.81
C CYS A 119 -16.39 6.50 -7.78
N GLY A 120 -15.56 6.23 -6.82
CA GLY A 120 -14.36 7.04 -6.59
C GLY A 120 -13.21 6.61 -7.47
N ALA A 121 -12.53 7.55 -8.05
CA ALA A 121 -11.13 7.58 -8.41
C ALA A 121 -10.49 6.31 -9.00
N ALA A 122 -9.42 6.45 -9.74
CA ALA A 122 -8.61 5.31 -10.17
C ALA A 122 -7.79 4.72 -9.00
N PRO A 123 -7.61 3.40 -8.95
CA PRO A 123 -6.68 2.79 -8.02
C PRO A 123 -5.23 3.08 -8.44
N ALA A 124 -4.32 3.08 -7.49
CA ALA A 124 -2.93 3.42 -7.72
C ALA A 124 -1.96 2.52 -6.95
N GLY A 125 -0.76 2.36 -7.49
CA GLY A 125 0.41 2.04 -6.70
C GLY A 125 1.12 3.30 -6.24
N LEU A 126 1.95 3.18 -5.22
CA LEU A 126 2.71 4.28 -4.63
C LEU A 126 4.21 3.98 -4.64
N ILE A 127 4.99 4.94 -5.11
CA ILE A 127 6.43 4.98 -4.93
C ILE A 127 6.73 5.96 -3.81
N ILE A 128 7.30 5.47 -2.72
CA ILE A 128 7.63 6.26 -1.54
C ILE A 128 9.15 6.32 -1.39
N LYS A 129 9.72 7.54 -1.49
CA LYS A 129 11.14 7.79 -1.28
C LYS A 129 11.33 8.54 0.03
N SER A 130 11.80 7.83 1.04
CA SER A 130 12.04 8.33 2.40
C SER A 130 13.37 7.76 2.96
N GLY A 131 14.50 8.12 2.32
CA GLY A 131 15.82 7.51 2.56
C GLY A 131 16.07 6.27 1.71
N LYS A 132 15.10 5.40 1.56
CA LYS A 132 15.03 4.26 0.62
C LYS A 132 13.80 4.41 -0.24
N THR A 133 13.68 3.59 -1.28
CA THR A 133 12.53 3.58 -2.19
C THR A 133 11.67 2.35 -1.94
N VAL A 134 10.39 2.56 -1.63
CA VAL A 134 9.39 1.51 -1.47
C VAL A 134 8.35 1.63 -2.59
N TYR A 135 8.08 0.53 -3.27
CA TYR A 135 6.91 0.40 -4.15
C TYR A 135 5.82 -0.38 -3.42
N HIS A 136 4.72 0.27 -3.12
CA HIS A 136 3.50 -0.38 -2.66
C HIS A 136 2.56 -0.51 -3.86
N ALA A 137 2.31 -1.73 -4.32
CA ALA A 137 1.55 -1.95 -5.55
C ALA A 137 0.06 -1.58 -5.43
N GLY A 138 -0.44 -1.43 -4.21
CA GLY A 138 -1.87 -1.36 -3.94
C GLY A 138 -2.57 -2.64 -4.39
N ASP A 139 -3.87 -2.57 -4.58
CA ASP A 139 -4.62 -3.65 -5.20
C ASP A 139 -4.49 -3.58 -6.71
N THR A 140 -4.00 -4.65 -7.30
CA THR A 140 -3.76 -4.68 -8.75
C THR A 140 -3.74 -6.12 -9.28
N SER A 141 -4.12 -6.26 -10.55
CA SER A 141 -3.75 -7.40 -11.37
C SER A 141 -2.29 -7.26 -11.85
N LEU A 142 -1.73 -8.31 -12.42
CA LEU A 142 -0.45 -8.25 -13.13
C LEU A 142 -0.60 -7.41 -14.42
N PHE A 143 0.34 -6.50 -14.67
CA PHE A 143 0.40 -5.69 -15.90
C PHE A 143 1.86 -5.42 -16.34
N SER A 144 2.05 -5.28 -17.64
CA SER A 144 3.40 -5.23 -18.25
C SER A 144 4.26 -4.06 -17.77
N ASP A 145 3.62 -2.92 -17.45
CA ASP A 145 4.34 -1.69 -17.10
C ASP A 145 4.95 -1.73 -15.70
N MET A 146 4.71 -2.82 -14.93
CA MET A 146 5.50 -3.11 -13.72
C MET A 146 7.01 -3.19 -14.02
N LYS A 147 7.39 -3.58 -15.25
CA LYS A 147 8.79 -3.51 -15.72
C LYS A 147 9.31 -2.08 -15.73
N LEU A 148 8.51 -1.16 -16.29
CA LEU A 148 8.87 0.26 -16.35
C LEU A 148 8.95 0.88 -14.97
N ILE A 149 8.07 0.47 -14.05
CA ILE A 149 8.11 0.90 -12.65
C ILE A 149 9.44 0.45 -12.02
N GLY A 150 9.82 -0.82 -12.20
CA GLY A 150 11.08 -1.35 -11.71
C GLY A 150 12.31 -0.63 -12.29
N GLU A 151 12.34 -0.40 -13.59
CA GLU A 151 13.45 0.30 -14.29
C GLU A 151 13.57 1.77 -13.85
N LEU A 152 12.44 2.48 -13.76
CA LEU A 152 12.42 3.92 -13.49
C LEU A 152 12.71 4.24 -12.03
N TYR A 153 12.10 3.50 -11.10
CA TYR A 153 12.17 3.83 -9.67
C TYR A 153 13.16 2.99 -8.88
N LYS A 154 13.55 1.81 -9.38
CA LYS A 154 14.51 0.87 -8.77
C LYS A 154 14.24 0.68 -7.28
N PRO A 155 13.08 0.18 -6.89
CA PRO A 155 12.69 0.11 -5.49
C PRO A 155 13.64 -0.79 -4.68
N ASP A 156 13.93 -0.35 -3.46
CA ASP A 156 14.63 -1.20 -2.49
C ASP A 156 13.67 -2.29 -1.98
N VAL A 157 12.39 -1.95 -1.82
CA VAL A 157 11.35 -2.87 -1.37
C VAL A 157 10.12 -2.78 -2.28
N ALA A 158 9.55 -3.94 -2.64
CA ALA A 158 8.25 -4.05 -3.30
C ALA A 158 7.26 -4.78 -2.38
N LEU A 159 6.10 -4.17 -2.15
CA LEU A 159 4.98 -4.73 -1.39
C LEU A 159 3.93 -5.17 -2.41
N LEU A 160 3.73 -6.49 -2.57
CA LEU A 160 2.92 -7.07 -3.65
C LEU A 160 1.75 -7.88 -3.12
N PRO A 161 0.51 -7.63 -3.59
CA PRO A 161 -0.65 -8.42 -3.19
C PRO A 161 -0.59 -9.81 -3.82
N ILE A 162 -0.95 -10.84 -3.03
CA ILE A 162 -0.97 -12.25 -3.46
C ILE A 162 -2.31 -12.94 -3.22
N GLY A 163 -3.36 -12.20 -2.82
CA GLY A 163 -4.65 -12.74 -2.38
C GLY A 163 -5.46 -13.54 -3.42
N GLY A 164 -5.18 -13.38 -4.70
CA GLY A 164 -5.70 -14.19 -5.81
C GLY A 164 -7.12 -13.85 -6.26
N ARG A 165 -8.06 -13.61 -5.36
CA ARG A 165 -9.45 -13.37 -5.75
C ARG A 165 -9.72 -11.96 -6.28
N TYR A 166 -9.14 -10.97 -5.62
CA TYR A 166 -9.35 -9.54 -5.92
C TYR A 166 -8.09 -8.88 -6.48
N THR A 167 -6.95 -9.52 -6.31
CA THR A 167 -5.63 -9.05 -6.72
C THR A 167 -4.87 -10.17 -7.45
N MET A 168 -3.58 -9.99 -7.69
CA MET A 168 -2.71 -11.06 -8.20
C MET A 168 -2.76 -12.30 -7.31
N ASP A 169 -2.68 -13.46 -7.90
CA ASP A 169 -2.34 -14.69 -7.20
C ASP A 169 -0.82 -14.83 -7.01
N ALA A 170 -0.38 -15.87 -6.29
CA ALA A 170 1.03 -16.12 -6.01
C ALA A 170 1.90 -16.24 -7.29
N ARG A 171 1.37 -16.85 -8.35
CA ARG A 171 2.08 -17.00 -9.63
C ARG A 171 2.25 -15.66 -10.37
N GLN A 172 1.18 -14.87 -10.42
CA GLN A 172 1.20 -13.54 -11.03
C GLN A 172 2.11 -12.59 -10.25
N ALA A 173 2.04 -12.61 -8.93
CA ALA A 173 2.89 -11.81 -8.07
C ALA A 173 4.38 -12.21 -8.17
N ALA A 174 4.69 -13.49 -8.37
CA ALA A 174 6.06 -13.94 -8.63
C ALA A 174 6.63 -13.39 -9.95
N MET A 175 5.79 -13.28 -10.99
CA MET A 175 6.18 -12.60 -12.24
C MET A 175 6.35 -11.10 -12.03
N ALA A 176 5.47 -10.47 -11.24
CA ALA A 176 5.60 -9.06 -10.89
C ALA A 176 6.91 -8.79 -10.13
N ALA A 177 7.26 -9.63 -9.16
CA ALA A 177 8.51 -9.54 -8.40
C ALA A 177 9.76 -9.57 -9.31
N GLU A 178 9.79 -10.50 -10.27
CA GLU A 178 10.84 -10.57 -11.29
C GLU A 178 10.91 -9.27 -12.12
N TRP A 179 9.78 -8.76 -12.57
CA TRP A 179 9.71 -7.59 -13.43
C TRP A 179 10.09 -6.29 -12.72
N ILE A 180 9.67 -6.13 -11.47
CA ILE A 180 9.99 -4.97 -10.64
C ILE A 180 11.45 -5.01 -10.20
N ASN A 181 11.99 -6.21 -9.95
CA ASN A 181 13.38 -6.46 -9.55
C ASN A 181 13.82 -5.61 -8.34
N ALA A 182 12.98 -5.55 -7.31
CA ALA A 182 13.31 -4.90 -6.05
C ALA A 182 14.35 -5.72 -5.27
N LYS A 183 15.12 -5.07 -4.38
CA LYS A 183 16.09 -5.78 -3.52
C LYS A 183 15.41 -6.74 -2.56
N ILE A 184 14.19 -6.40 -2.10
CA ILE A 184 13.36 -7.23 -1.23
C ILE A 184 11.92 -7.13 -1.74
N THR A 185 11.21 -8.26 -1.78
CA THR A 185 9.77 -8.32 -2.04
C THR A 185 9.06 -8.86 -0.81
N ILE A 186 7.99 -8.20 -0.38
CA ILE A 186 7.15 -8.59 0.75
C ILE A 186 5.74 -8.85 0.26
N PRO A 187 5.18 -10.06 0.44
CA PRO A 187 3.79 -10.34 0.09
C PRO A 187 2.82 -9.65 1.06
N MET A 188 1.68 -9.21 0.52
CA MET A 188 0.60 -8.57 1.26
C MET A 188 -0.78 -8.96 0.74
N HIS A 189 -1.85 -8.45 1.34
CA HIS A 189 -3.25 -8.63 0.92
C HIS A 189 -3.65 -10.13 0.82
N TYR A 190 -3.29 -10.91 1.83
CA TYR A 190 -3.64 -12.34 1.92
C TYR A 190 -3.95 -12.72 3.37
N ASN A 191 -4.68 -13.82 3.55
CA ASN A 191 -5.03 -14.42 4.86
C ASN A 191 -5.83 -13.51 5.81
N THR A 192 -6.31 -12.34 5.37
CA THR A 192 -7.21 -11.50 6.17
C THR A 192 -8.60 -12.14 6.25
N TRP A 193 -9.04 -12.76 5.17
CA TRP A 193 -10.32 -13.50 5.08
C TRP A 193 -10.11 -14.81 4.31
N ASP A 194 -11.00 -15.77 4.53
CA ASP A 194 -10.93 -17.10 3.89
C ASP A 194 -10.87 -17.03 2.35
N VAL A 195 -11.57 -16.06 1.75
CA VAL A 195 -11.63 -15.91 0.28
C VAL A 195 -10.32 -15.43 -0.37
N ILE A 196 -9.39 -14.89 0.42
CA ILE A 196 -8.05 -14.47 -0.01
C ILE A 196 -6.95 -15.26 0.70
N LYS A 197 -7.27 -16.49 1.13
CA LYS A 197 -6.30 -17.36 1.77
C LYS A 197 -5.28 -17.88 0.76
N GLN A 198 -3.99 -17.65 1.06
CA GLN A 198 -2.85 -18.06 0.23
C GLN A 198 -1.70 -18.57 1.10
N ASP A 199 -0.87 -19.43 0.53
CA ASP A 199 0.40 -19.83 1.14
C ASP A 199 1.53 -18.90 0.64
N ALA A 200 2.00 -18.03 1.52
CA ALA A 200 3.10 -17.12 1.20
C ALA A 200 4.43 -17.86 0.91
N ASN A 201 4.60 -19.10 1.37
CA ASN A 201 5.79 -19.89 1.07
C ASN A 201 5.77 -20.41 -0.37
N GLU A 202 4.58 -20.74 -0.93
CA GLU A 202 4.45 -21.03 -2.36
C GLU A 202 4.82 -19.81 -3.20
N PHE A 203 4.31 -18.63 -2.85
CA PHE A 203 4.72 -17.37 -3.51
C PHE A 203 6.23 -17.17 -3.43
N LYS A 204 6.81 -17.29 -2.23
CA LYS A 204 8.25 -17.13 -2.00
C LYS A 204 9.06 -18.06 -2.91
N LYS A 205 8.74 -19.34 -2.92
CA LYS A 205 9.40 -20.34 -3.79
C LYS A 205 9.35 -19.93 -5.26
N MET A 206 8.16 -19.61 -5.78
CA MET A 206 7.99 -19.21 -7.19
C MET A 206 8.74 -17.94 -7.55
N ALA A 207 8.79 -16.95 -6.64
CA ALA A 207 9.48 -15.69 -6.86
C ALA A 207 11.01 -15.85 -6.77
N GLU A 208 11.51 -16.66 -5.84
CA GLU A 208 12.95 -16.93 -5.69
C GLU A 208 13.49 -17.76 -6.88
N GLU A 209 12.71 -18.69 -7.44
CA GLU A 209 13.04 -19.38 -8.69
C GLU A 209 13.18 -18.41 -9.89
N ARG A 210 12.61 -17.22 -9.80
CA ARG A 210 12.70 -16.12 -10.78
C ARG A 210 13.75 -15.05 -10.43
N GLY A 211 14.51 -15.27 -9.35
CA GLY A 211 15.60 -14.37 -8.92
C GLY A 211 15.18 -13.25 -7.95
N ALA A 212 13.92 -13.20 -7.52
CA ALA A 212 13.51 -12.25 -6.50
C ALA A 212 13.98 -12.69 -5.10
N ASN A 213 14.18 -11.74 -4.19
CA ASN A 213 14.46 -11.99 -2.78
C ASN A 213 13.20 -11.71 -1.96
N VAL A 214 12.62 -12.73 -1.33
CA VAL A 214 11.34 -12.62 -0.64
C VAL A 214 11.48 -12.73 0.87
N VAL A 215 10.93 -11.74 1.57
CA VAL A 215 10.77 -11.73 3.02
C VAL A 215 9.28 -11.82 3.36
N ILE A 216 8.90 -12.83 4.11
CA ILE A 216 7.53 -12.99 4.62
C ILE A 216 7.52 -12.41 6.04
N LEU A 217 6.60 -11.48 6.30
CA LEU A 217 6.34 -10.93 7.63
C LEU A 217 5.03 -11.50 8.17
N ASN A 218 4.93 -11.63 9.48
CA ASN A 218 3.66 -11.79 10.17
C ASN A 218 3.10 -10.40 10.54
N PRO A 219 1.77 -10.23 10.66
CA PRO A 219 1.20 -8.98 11.14
C PRO A 219 1.84 -8.54 12.47
N GLY A 220 2.31 -7.29 12.53
CA GLY A 220 3.05 -6.73 13.65
C GLY A 220 4.58 -6.84 13.53
N GLU A 221 5.09 -7.70 12.66
CA GLU A 221 6.55 -7.78 12.44
C GLU A 221 7.07 -6.60 11.62
N GLU A 222 8.33 -6.28 11.87
CA GLU A 222 9.05 -5.22 11.15
C GLU A 222 10.38 -5.75 10.59
N ILE A 223 10.83 -5.08 9.53
CA ILE A 223 12.15 -5.31 8.93
C ILE A 223 12.90 -3.98 8.83
N GLU A 224 14.19 -4.00 9.06
CA GLU A 224 15.10 -2.87 8.81
C GLU A 224 15.82 -3.05 7.47
N ILE A 225 15.84 -1.97 6.62
CA ILE A 225 16.38 -1.96 5.27
C ILE A 225 17.57 -1.02 5.18
#